data_e3e211a2b1cc128940c4561b424ccfb3
#
_entry.id   e3e211a2b1cc128940c4561b424ccfb3
#
_cell.length_a   1.000
_cell.length_b   1.000
_cell.length_c   1.000
_cell.angle_alpha   90.00
_cell.angle_beta   90.00
_cell.angle_gamma   90.00
#
_symmetry.space_group_name_H-M   'P 1'
#
loop_
_entity.id
_entity.type
_entity.pdbx_description
1 polymer ?
#
loop_
_entity_poly.entity_id
_entity_poly.type
_entity_poly.pdbx_seq_one_letter_code
_entity_poly.pdbx_strand_id
1 'polypeptide(L)'
;QTREQHIRREKATSNICTAQALLAIMAGFYGVWHGPNGLKNIAMKVNLYASKFANLALEAGFNIRHDDFFDTVVLETKDKTDEYVNRALKENINIRKLENAVSLSFDELSNDEIIDKLKISFKINDNVKVKNNFHINPSLHRKEGFLEHPIFSSISSETEMLRYIRHLSD
;
A
#
# COMPACT_ATOMS: atom_id res chain seq x y z
N GLN A 1 14.64 -25.75 -17.38
CA GLN A 1 15.74 -25.67 -16.41
C GLN A 1 17.07 -25.70 -17.11
N THR A 2 18.05 -24.94 -16.59
CA THR A 2 19.38 -24.89 -17.18
C THR A 2 20.20 -26.15 -16.83
N ARG A 3 21.25 -26.39 -17.63
CA ARG A 3 22.13 -27.53 -17.43
C ARG A 3 22.79 -27.52 -16.02
N GLU A 4 23.14 -26.37 -15.50
CA GLU A 4 23.71 -26.20 -14.15
C GLU A 4 22.74 -26.67 -13.08
N GLN A 5 21.46 -26.38 -13.21
CA GLN A 5 20.43 -26.78 -12.25
C GLN A 5 20.24 -28.30 -12.18
N HIS A 6 20.41 -29.00 -13.31
CA HIS A 6 20.28 -30.44 -13.37
C HIS A 6 21.55 -31.21 -12.97
N ILE A 7 22.72 -30.73 -13.44
CA ILE A 7 23.98 -31.47 -13.35
C ILE A 7 24.83 -30.99 -12.16
N ARG A 8 24.75 -29.70 -11.80
CA ARG A 8 25.56 -29.08 -10.75
C ARG A 8 24.68 -28.40 -9.70
N ARG A 9 23.61 -29.05 -9.29
CA ARG A 9 22.61 -28.52 -8.39
C ARG A 9 23.19 -27.91 -7.11
N GLU A 10 24.15 -28.59 -6.49
CA GLU A 10 24.87 -28.16 -5.28
C GLU A 10 25.79 -26.94 -5.50
N LYS A 11 26.19 -26.66 -6.74
CA LYS A 11 27.04 -25.52 -7.10
C LYS A 11 26.28 -24.42 -7.83
N ALA A 12 24.99 -24.63 -8.10
CA ALA A 12 24.17 -23.62 -8.77
C ALA A 12 23.85 -22.50 -7.78
N THR A 13 24.15 -21.27 -8.16
CA THR A 13 23.84 -20.07 -7.36
C THR A 13 22.35 -19.76 -7.30
N SER A 14 21.57 -20.22 -8.27
CA SER A 14 20.12 -20.04 -8.28
C SER A 14 19.42 -21.16 -9.05
N ASN A 15 18.37 -21.71 -8.47
CA ASN A 15 17.45 -22.65 -9.11
C ASN A 15 16.11 -21.99 -9.50
N ILE A 16 16.02 -20.68 -9.43
CA ILE A 16 14.80 -19.90 -9.64
C ILE A 16 14.98 -19.05 -10.89
N CYS A 17 13.90 -18.87 -11.66
CA CYS A 17 13.89 -17.91 -12.77
C CYS A 17 14.15 -16.50 -12.21
N THR A 18 15.09 -15.78 -12.80
CA THR A 18 15.69 -14.58 -12.20
C THR A 18 14.77 -13.37 -12.16
N ALA A 19 13.69 -13.33 -12.95
CA ALA A 19 12.80 -12.18 -13.03
C ALA A 19 12.13 -11.83 -11.69
N GLN A 20 11.75 -12.82 -10.89
CA GLN A 20 11.10 -12.63 -9.61
C GLN A 20 12.06 -12.63 -8.41
N ALA A 21 13.29 -13.10 -8.59
CA ALA A 21 14.23 -13.32 -7.49
C ALA A 21 14.52 -12.03 -6.71
N LEU A 22 14.81 -10.94 -7.41
CA LEU A 22 15.07 -9.66 -6.77
C LEU A 22 13.88 -9.15 -5.98
N LEU A 23 12.68 -9.20 -6.54
CA LEU A 23 11.46 -8.74 -5.86
C LEU A 23 11.15 -9.61 -4.64
N ALA A 24 11.36 -10.92 -4.72
CA ALA A 24 11.19 -11.83 -3.59
C ALA A 24 12.18 -11.53 -2.45
N ILE A 25 13.44 -11.26 -2.79
CA ILE A 25 14.47 -10.86 -1.83
C ILE A 25 14.10 -9.53 -1.18
N MET A 26 13.71 -8.53 -1.96
CA MET A 26 13.28 -7.22 -1.45
C MET A 26 12.09 -7.36 -0.49
N ALA A 27 11.07 -8.15 -0.86
CA ALA A 27 9.93 -8.41 0.01
C ALA A 27 10.33 -9.09 1.32
N GLY A 28 11.24 -10.07 1.27
CA GLY A 28 11.79 -10.72 2.45
C GLY A 28 12.52 -9.74 3.38
N PHE A 29 13.41 -8.93 2.84
CA PHE A 29 14.13 -7.91 3.62
C PHE A 29 13.23 -6.79 4.12
N TYR A 30 12.20 -6.41 3.37
CA TYR A 30 11.17 -5.48 3.84
C TYR A 30 10.46 -6.03 5.09
N GLY A 31 10.10 -7.32 5.08
CA GLY A 31 9.54 -8.00 6.25
C GLY A 31 10.51 -8.03 7.44
N VAL A 32 11.79 -8.33 7.21
CA VAL A 32 12.84 -8.34 8.25
C VAL A 32 13.06 -6.94 8.83
N TRP A 33 13.11 -5.91 7.99
CA TRP A 33 13.32 -4.52 8.42
C TRP A 33 12.19 -3.96 9.26
N HIS A 34 10.96 -4.12 8.79
CA HIS A 34 9.78 -3.55 9.46
C HIS A 34 9.23 -4.41 10.59
N GLY A 35 9.44 -5.71 10.51
CA GLY A 35 8.86 -6.68 11.44
C GLY A 35 7.32 -6.66 11.44
N PRO A 36 6.69 -7.46 12.28
CA PRO A 36 5.23 -7.56 12.33
C PRO A 36 4.57 -6.24 12.74
N ASN A 37 5.15 -5.52 13.70
CA ASN A 37 4.60 -4.26 14.19
C ASN A 37 4.74 -3.13 13.16
N GLY A 38 5.89 -3.03 12.49
CA GLY A 38 6.11 -2.03 11.44
C GLY A 38 5.16 -2.23 10.27
N LEU A 39 5.00 -3.46 9.79
CA LEU A 39 4.04 -3.78 8.72
C LEU A 39 2.59 -3.46 9.11
N LYS A 40 2.22 -3.77 10.35
CA LYS A 40 0.89 -3.43 10.88
C LYS A 40 0.68 -1.91 10.90
N ASN A 41 1.67 -1.15 11.36
CA ASN A 41 1.59 0.31 11.40
C ASN A 41 1.48 0.92 9.99
N ILE A 42 2.24 0.40 9.03
CA ILE A 42 2.14 0.81 7.62
C ILE A 42 0.74 0.53 7.09
N ALA A 43 0.23 -0.69 7.28
CA ALA A 43 -1.11 -1.08 6.83
C ALA A 43 -2.21 -0.20 7.46
N MET A 44 -2.12 0.07 8.76
CA MET A 44 -3.06 0.95 9.46
C MET A 44 -3.00 2.38 8.93
N LYS A 45 -1.81 2.93 8.66
CA LYS A 45 -1.64 4.26 8.08
C LYS A 45 -2.28 4.34 6.70
N VAL A 46 -2.01 3.37 5.83
CA VAL A 46 -2.56 3.30 4.47
C VAL A 46 -4.09 3.29 4.50
N ASN A 47 -4.67 2.39 5.29
CA ASN A 47 -6.12 2.30 5.42
C ASN A 47 -6.74 3.55 6.08
N LEU A 48 -6.02 4.20 7.03
CA LEU A 48 -6.47 5.44 7.64
C LEU A 48 -6.66 6.55 6.58
N TYR A 49 -5.69 6.75 5.68
CA TYR A 49 -5.79 7.78 4.65
C TYR A 49 -6.84 7.45 3.60
N ALA A 50 -6.95 6.19 3.19
CA ALA A 50 -8.02 5.75 2.31
C ALA A 50 -9.40 6.00 2.94
N SER A 51 -9.59 5.62 4.19
CA SER A 51 -10.83 5.83 4.94
C SER A 51 -11.13 7.32 5.19
N LYS A 52 -10.10 8.11 5.49
CA LYS A 52 -10.22 9.57 5.67
C LYS A 52 -10.76 10.23 4.41
N PHE A 53 -10.20 9.89 3.26
CA PHE A 53 -10.67 10.42 1.97
C PHE A 53 -12.08 9.92 1.62
N ALA A 54 -12.36 8.63 1.81
CA ALA A 54 -13.68 8.07 1.56
C ALA A 54 -14.78 8.77 2.39
N ASN A 55 -14.52 8.98 3.68
CA ASN A 55 -15.45 9.69 4.56
C ASN A 55 -15.66 11.15 4.14
N LEU A 56 -14.60 11.87 3.73
CA LEU A 56 -14.71 13.20 3.18
C LEU A 56 -15.56 13.24 1.90
N ALA A 57 -15.36 12.27 1.01
CA ALA A 57 -16.11 12.17 -0.23
C ALA A 57 -17.59 11.86 0.01
N LEU A 58 -17.89 10.93 0.92
CA LEU A 58 -19.27 10.61 1.31
C LEU A 58 -19.99 11.82 1.91
N GLU A 59 -19.37 12.53 2.84
CA GLU A 59 -19.95 13.74 3.45
C GLU A 59 -20.12 14.89 2.42
N ALA A 60 -19.31 14.90 1.36
CA ALA A 60 -19.44 15.82 0.23
C ALA A 60 -20.51 15.39 -0.81
N GLY A 61 -21.19 14.26 -0.59
CA GLY A 61 -22.26 13.75 -1.44
C GLY A 61 -21.80 12.88 -2.60
N PHE A 62 -20.56 12.39 -2.60
CA PHE A 62 -20.13 11.36 -3.54
C PHE A 62 -20.61 9.98 -3.10
N ASN A 63 -20.79 9.08 -4.05
CA ASN A 63 -20.99 7.66 -3.79
C ASN A 63 -19.67 6.91 -3.96
N ILE A 64 -19.35 6.05 -3.02
CA ILE A 64 -18.26 5.08 -3.15
C ILE A 64 -18.83 3.75 -3.63
N ARG A 65 -18.06 3.04 -4.48
CA ARG A 65 -18.54 1.78 -5.10
C ARG A 65 -18.54 0.61 -4.15
N HIS A 66 -17.63 0.59 -3.17
CA HIS A 66 -17.44 -0.51 -2.22
C HIS A 66 -17.36 0.04 -0.81
N ASP A 67 -18.13 -0.54 0.10
CA ASP A 67 -18.16 -0.14 1.51
C ASP A 67 -16.91 -0.62 2.27
N ASP A 68 -16.42 -1.81 1.91
CA ASP A 68 -15.20 -2.40 2.47
C ASP A 68 -14.04 -2.28 1.47
N PHE A 69 -12.93 -1.69 1.90
CA PHE A 69 -11.71 -1.55 1.10
C PHE A 69 -10.48 -1.44 2.01
N PHE A 70 -9.29 -1.72 1.46
CA PHE A 70 -8.04 -1.57 2.19
C PHE A 70 -7.38 -0.22 1.88
N ASP A 71 -6.84 -0.07 0.67
CA ASP A 71 -6.06 1.08 0.23
C ASP A 71 -6.70 1.83 -0.93
N THR A 72 -7.63 1.21 -1.65
CA THR A 72 -8.15 1.73 -2.90
C THR A 72 -9.62 2.08 -2.77
N VAL A 73 -9.93 3.36 -3.03
CA VAL A 73 -11.28 3.93 -3.01
C VAL A 73 -11.75 4.20 -4.43
N VAL A 74 -12.96 3.76 -4.77
CA VAL A 74 -13.58 4.02 -6.07
C VAL A 74 -14.77 4.95 -5.87
N LEU A 75 -14.71 6.16 -6.47
CA LEU A 75 -15.77 7.15 -6.45
C LEU A 75 -16.55 7.14 -7.76
N GLU A 76 -17.87 7.11 -7.66
CA GLU A 76 -18.77 7.30 -8.80
C GLU A 76 -18.81 8.78 -9.20
N THR A 77 -18.39 9.09 -10.42
CA THR A 77 -18.25 10.45 -10.93
C THR A 77 -19.14 10.75 -12.13
N LYS A 78 -19.79 9.69 -12.67
CA LYS A 78 -20.67 9.77 -13.84
C LYS A 78 -19.98 10.47 -15.03
N ASP A 79 -20.65 11.42 -15.64
CA ASP A 79 -20.19 12.24 -16.78
C ASP A 79 -19.04 13.20 -16.45
N LYS A 80 -18.70 13.40 -15.16
CA LYS A 80 -17.65 14.31 -14.71
C LYS A 80 -16.28 13.64 -14.47
N THR A 81 -16.11 12.40 -14.88
CA THR A 81 -14.88 11.63 -14.65
C THR A 81 -13.64 12.38 -15.17
N ASP A 82 -13.68 12.90 -16.39
CA ASP A 82 -12.56 13.64 -16.99
C ASP A 82 -12.28 14.96 -16.26
N GLU A 83 -13.29 15.63 -15.76
CA GLU A 83 -13.12 16.86 -14.95
C GLU A 83 -12.27 16.56 -13.71
N TYR A 84 -12.62 15.52 -12.94
CA TYR A 84 -11.89 15.18 -11.71
C TYR A 84 -10.48 14.68 -11.98
N VAL A 85 -10.27 13.86 -13.03
CA VAL A 85 -8.93 13.42 -13.44
C VAL A 85 -8.06 14.64 -13.79
N ASN A 86 -8.55 15.56 -14.60
CA ASN A 86 -7.79 16.74 -15.00
C ASN A 86 -7.52 17.70 -13.82
N ARG A 87 -8.43 17.78 -12.85
CA ARG A 87 -8.19 18.56 -11.62
C ARG A 87 -7.13 17.93 -10.73
N ALA A 88 -7.16 16.62 -10.53
CA ALA A 88 -6.14 15.90 -9.78
C ALA A 88 -4.76 16.05 -10.43
N LEU A 89 -4.66 15.97 -11.76
CA LEU A 89 -3.41 16.20 -12.48
C LEU A 89 -2.84 17.62 -12.26
N LYS A 90 -3.68 18.65 -12.13
CA LYS A 90 -3.22 20.01 -11.79
C LYS A 90 -2.62 20.11 -10.39
N GLU A 91 -3.06 19.27 -9.47
CA GLU A 91 -2.51 19.15 -8.12
C GLU A 91 -1.32 18.14 -8.05
N ASN A 92 -0.82 17.66 -9.21
CA ASN A 92 0.21 16.64 -9.36
C ASN A 92 -0.18 15.29 -8.72
N ILE A 93 -1.46 14.94 -8.78
CA ILE A 93 -1.96 13.65 -8.32
C ILE A 93 -2.46 12.83 -9.51
N ASN A 94 -1.93 11.62 -9.65
CA ASN A 94 -2.41 10.64 -10.60
C ASN A 94 -3.54 9.82 -9.99
N ILE A 95 -4.70 9.83 -10.62
CA ILE A 95 -5.83 8.97 -10.28
C ILE A 95 -6.23 8.14 -11.48
N ARG A 96 -6.68 6.92 -11.24
CA ARG A 96 -7.08 6.02 -12.32
C ARG A 96 -8.46 6.37 -12.82
N LYS A 97 -8.58 6.64 -14.12
CA LYS A 97 -9.85 6.79 -14.81
C LYS A 97 -10.51 5.43 -15.00
N LEU A 98 -11.78 5.33 -14.66
CA LEU A 98 -12.67 4.21 -14.93
C LEU A 98 -13.89 4.71 -15.72
N GLU A 99 -14.73 3.78 -16.19
CA GLU A 99 -16.02 4.16 -16.77
C GLU A 99 -16.94 4.72 -15.69
N ASN A 100 -17.35 6.00 -15.85
CA ASN A 100 -18.21 6.72 -14.92
C ASN A 100 -17.69 6.83 -13.47
N ALA A 101 -16.40 6.55 -13.22
CA ALA A 101 -15.79 6.55 -11.90
C ALA A 101 -14.31 6.91 -11.94
N VAL A 102 -13.74 7.17 -10.78
CA VAL A 102 -12.29 7.28 -10.57
C VAL A 102 -11.87 6.37 -9.43
N SER A 103 -10.64 5.84 -9.52
CA SER A 103 -10.04 5.03 -8.47
C SER A 103 -8.79 5.71 -7.94
N LEU A 104 -8.68 5.78 -6.62
CA LEU A 104 -7.57 6.35 -5.89
C LEU A 104 -6.96 5.28 -4.99
N SER A 105 -5.64 5.12 -5.04
CA SER A 105 -4.92 4.20 -4.16
C SER A 105 -3.98 4.97 -3.27
N PHE A 106 -3.98 4.62 -2.00
CA PHE A 106 -3.15 5.22 -0.95
C PHE A 106 -2.02 4.26 -0.59
N ASP A 107 -0.89 4.81 -0.20
CA ASP A 107 0.33 4.10 0.15
C ASP A 107 0.97 4.65 1.43
N GLU A 108 2.15 4.15 1.78
CA GLU A 108 2.88 4.59 2.97
C GLU A 108 3.39 6.05 2.88
N LEU A 109 3.43 6.67 1.72
CA LEU A 109 3.80 8.08 1.52
C LEU A 109 2.61 9.02 1.70
N SER A 110 1.40 8.48 1.76
CA SER A 110 0.17 9.26 1.94
C SER A 110 0.22 10.07 3.24
N ASN A 111 -0.22 11.33 3.16
CA ASN A 111 -0.18 12.31 4.23
C ASN A 111 -1.32 13.33 4.12
N ASP A 112 -1.40 14.26 5.06
CA ASP A 112 -2.48 15.26 5.09
C ASP A 112 -2.41 16.24 3.92
N GLU A 113 -1.22 16.56 3.40
CA GLU A 113 -1.07 17.41 2.21
C GLU A 113 -1.76 16.78 0.97
N ILE A 114 -1.63 15.46 0.81
CA ILE A 114 -2.30 14.73 -0.27
C ILE A 114 -3.83 14.80 -0.09
N ILE A 115 -4.32 14.67 1.14
CA ILE A 115 -5.76 14.81 1.43
C ILE A 115 -6.25 16.22 1.07
N ASP A 116 -5.50 17.28 1.39
CA ASP A 116 -5.89 18.65 1.06
C ASP A 116 -5.90 18.89 -0.47
N LYS A 117 -4.92 18.38 -1.20
CA LYS A 117 -4.92 18.40 -2.67
C LYS A 117 -6.11 17.65 -3.27
N LEU A 118 -6.49 16.51 -2.68
CA LEU A 118 -7.67 15.76 -3.09
C LEU A 118 -8.96 16.54 -2.81
N LYS A 119 -9.06 17.24 -1.67
CA LYS A 119 -10.21 18.13 -1.39
C LYS A 119 -10.36 19.21 -2.48
N ILE A 120 -9.26 19.85 -2.89
CA ILE A 120 -9.25 20.82 -3.99
C ILE A 120 -9.70 20.16 -5.30
N SER A 121 -9.16 18.99 -5.61
CA SER A 121 -9.45 18.25 -6.85
C SER A 121 -10.93 17.88 -6.96
N PHE A 122 -11.53 17.43 -5.86
CA PHE A 122 -12.93 16.99 -5.80
C PHE A 122 -13.91 18.08 -5.34
N LYS A 123 -13.46 19.32 -5.14
CA LYS A 123 -14.27 20.46 -4.67
C LYS A 123 -14.95 20.18 -3.31
N ILE A 124 -14.25 19.50 -2.42
CA ILE A 124 -14.74 19.20 -1.07
C ILE A 124 -14.46 20.41 -0.17
N ASN A 125 -15.49 20.93 0.50
CA ASN A 125 -15.35 22.07 1.40
C ASN A 125 -14.60 21.71 2.69
N ASP A 126 -13.82 22.66 3.24
CA ASP A 126 -13.06 22.47 4.47
C ASP A 126 -13.92 22.27 5.74
N ASN A 127 -15.19 22.66 5.67
CA ASN A 127 -16.14 22.50 6.78
C ASN A 127 -16.62 21.05 6.99
N VAL A 128 -16.23 20.13 6.11
CA VAL A 128 -16.59 18.71 6.21
C VAL A 128 -15.82 18.07 7.37
N LYS A 129 -16.52 17.61 8.39
CA LYS A 129 -15.91 16.93 9.54
C LYS A 129 -15.43 15.53 9.14
N VAL A 130 -14.15 15.27 9.31
CA VAL A 130 -13.58 13.95 9.06
C VAL A 130 -14.00 12.99 10.16
N LYS A 131 -14.66 11.90 9.82
CA LYS A 131 -14.84 10.76 10.70
C LYS A 131 -13.68 9.78 10.46
N ASN A 132 -12.97 9.42 11.50
CA ASN A 132 -11.87 8.44 11.43
C ASN A 132 -12.41 7.02 11.61
N ASN A 133 -13.36 6.63 10.78
CA ASN A 133 -13.89 5.26 10.77
C ASN A 133 -13.10 4.46 9.73
N PHE A 134 -12.57 3.32 10.14
CA PHE A 134 -11.96 2.36 9.21
C PHE A 134 -13.03 1.63 8.42
N HIS A 135 -12.75 1.40 7.15
CA HIS A 135 -13.65 0.71 6.20
C HIS A 135 -13.23 -0.76 5.95
N ILE A 136 -12.59 -1.39 6.92
CA ILE A 136 -12.32 -2.83 6.88
C ILE A 136 -13.28 -3.54 7.82
N ASN A 137 -14.03 -4.50 7.29
CA ASN A 137 -14.91 -5.33 8.09
C ASN A 137 -14.11 -6.02 9.21
N PRO A 138 -14.52 -5.92 10.49
CA PRO A 138 -13.80 -6.54 11.60
C PRO A 138 -13.61 -8.06 11.47
N SER A 139 -14.46 -8.75 10.71
CA SER A 139 -14.31 -10.18 10.42
C SER A 139 -13.06 -10.53 9.60
N LEU A 140 -12.53 -9.54 8.84
CA LEU A 140 -11.34 -9.67 8.01
C LEU A 140 -10.05 -9.33 8.77
N HIS A 141 -10.15 -8.84 10.01
CA HIS A 141 -8.98 -8.54 10.82
C HIS A 141 -8.27 -9.84 11.18
N ARG A 142 -6.95 -9.84 10.99
CA ARG A 142 -6.11 -10.96 11.43
C ARG A 142 -6.18 -11.11 12.94
N LYS A 143 -6.48 -12.31 13.40
CA LYS A 143 -6.56 -12.67 14.83
C LYS A 143 -5.29 -13.37 15.32
N GLU A 144 -4.55 -13.99 14.41
CA GLU A 144 -3.35 -14.76 14.70
C GLU A 144 -2.09 -13.92 14.50
N GLY A 145 -1.01 -14.27 15.20
CA GLY A 145 0.31 -13.72 15.00
C GLY A 145 0.86 -14.02 13.58
N PHE A 146 1.84 -13.26 13.14
CA PHE A 146 2.56 -13.48 11.89
C PHE A 146 4.00 -12.98 12.03
N LEU A 147 4.92 -13.50 11.22
CA LEU A 147 6.34 -13.19 11.28
C LEU A 147 6.92 -13.40 12.69
N GLU A 148 6.60 -14.53 13.33
CA GLU A 148 6.97 -14.82 14.71
C GLU A 148 8.42 -15.29 14.86
N HIS A 149 9.10 -15.66 13.74
CA HIS A 149 10.50 -16.04 13.79
C HIS A 149 11.36 -14.87 14.27
N PRO A 150 12.35 -15.10 15.17
CA PRO A 150 13.14 -14.04 15.79
C PRO A 150 13.80 -13.05 14.82
N ILE A 151 14.13 -13.46 13.60
CA ILE A 151 14.73 -12.58 12.60
C ILE A 151 13.89 -11.34 12.29
N PHE A 152 12.57 -11.45 12.37
CA PHE A 152 11.65 -10.34 12.09
C PHE A 152 11.52 -9.32 13.25
N SER A 153 12.26 -9.53 14.33
CA SER A 153 12.31 -8.62 15.48
C SER A 153 13.71 -8.29 15.97
N SER A 154 14.76 -8.90 15.37
CA SER A 154 16.12 -8.77 15.84
C SER A 154 16.96 -7.71 15.13
N ILE A 155 16.51 -7.20 13.98
CA ILE A 155 17.22 -6.21 13.18
C ILE A 155 16.56 -4.84 13.38
N SER A 156 17.29 -3.91 13.99
CA SER A 156 16.80 -2.58 14.36
C SER A 156 17.63 -1.44 13.78
N SER A 157 18.70 -1.77 13.06
CA SER A 157 19.61 -0.77 12.48
C SER A 157 20.10 -1.18 11.09
N GLU A 158 20.51 -0.19 10.30
CA GLU A 158 21.10 -0.40 8.98
C GLU A 158 22.35 -1.30 9.06
N THR A 159 23.19 -1.09 10.07
CA THR A 159 24.40 -1.90 10.28
C THR A 159 24.09 -3.37 10.53
N GLU A 160 23.07 -3.66 11.34
CA GLU A 160 22.62 -5.03 11.60
C GLU A 160 22.06 -5.68 10.33
N MET A 161 21.28 -4.92 9.54
CA MET A 161 20.78 -5.39 8.25
C MET A 161 21.93 -5.74 7.29
N LEU A 162 22.92 -4.88 7.17
CA LEU A 162 24.09 -5.13 6.31
C LEU A 162 24.87 -6.38 6.77
N ARG A 163 25.07 -6.56 8.07
CA ARG A 163 25.71 -7.77 8.63
C ARG A 163 24.89 -9.02 8.34
N TYR A 164 23.57 -8.94 8.44
CA TYR A 164 22.69 -10.06 8.13
C TYR A 164 22.75 -10.42 6.65
N ILE A 165 22.69 -9.44 5.75
CA ILE A 165 22.84 -9.65 4.30
C ILE A 165 24.20 -10.33 4.01
N ARG A 166 25.25 -9.83 4.64
CA ARG A 166 26.60 -10.41 4.48
C ARG A 166 26.64 -11.87 4.95
N HIS A 167 26.08 -12.17 6.10
CA HIS A 167 26.00 -13.52 6.65
C HIS A 167 25.26 -14.50 5.73
N LEU A 168 24.22 -14.04 5.03
CA LEU A 168 23.50 -14.88 4.07
C LEU A 168 24.24 -15.11 2.76
N SER A 169 25.24 -14.28 2.43
CA SER A 169 26.03 -14.38 1.20
C SER A 169 27.31 -15.21 1.36
N ASP A 170 27.78 -15.44 2.57
CA ASP A 170 28.99 -16.22 2.90
C ASP A 170 28.64 -17.68 3.11
#